data_261c1a2b2c32d8534340d1130ab2bc18
#
_entry.id   261c1a2b2c32d8534340d1130ab2bc18
#
_cell.length_a   1.000
_cell.length_b   1.000
_cell.length_c   1.000
_cell.angle_alpha   90.00
_cell.angle_beta   90.00
_cell.angle_gamma   90.00
#
_symmetry.space_group_name_H-M   'P 1'
#
loop_
_entity.id
_entity.type
_entity.pdbx_description
1 polymer ?
#
loop_
_entity_poly.entity_id
_entity_poly.type
_entity_poly.pdbx_seq_one_letter_code
_entity_poly.pdbx_strand_id
1 'polypeptide(L)'
;LGCGYGWHCKYAAQMGATEILGIDSSQKMIAKAVADNSDDKIKYKVCSVEEYIYPENTYDLVVSNLVLHYIENLANVYQKVYCTLKVGGHFLFNIEHPTFTAGVNEDWIYDENGKPKYWPIDNYYYTGERETNFLGQRVIKQHHTLTQILNPLIKCGFQIEAIEEAMPPADMMDMPGMCDEMRRPMM
;
A
#
# COMPACT_ATOMS: atom_id res chain seq x y z
N LEU A 1 7.07 0.67 -5.81
CA LEU A 1 7.38 -0.34 -4.79
C LEU A 1 6.21 -1.30 -4.69
N GLY A 2 6.46 -2.65 -4.76
CA GLY A 2 5.41 -3.66 -4.80
C GLY A 2 4.49 -3.47 -6.01
N CYS A 3 5.07 -3.51 -7.22
CA CYS A 3 4.35 -3.11 -8.44
C CYS A 3 3.29 -4.13 -8.90
N GLY A 4 3.22 -5.30 -8.28
CA GLY A 4 2.31 -6.36 -8.66
C GLY A 4 2.45 -6.71 -10.15
N TYR A 5 1.32 -6.77 -10.86
CA TYR A 5 1.30 -7.03 -12.30
C TYR A 5 1.61 -5.79 -13.18
N GLY A 6 2.11 -4.69 -12.60
CA GLY A 6 2.69 -3.56 -13.33
C GLY A 6 1.71 -2.50 -13.83
N TRP A 7 0.45 -2.50 -13.38
CA TRP A 7 -0.54 -1.52 -13.87
C TRP A 7 -0.10 -0.06 -13.65
N HIS A 8 0.37 0.26 -12.44
CA HIS A 8 0.84 1.63 -12.13
C HIS A 8 2.08 2.02 -12.94
N CYS A 9 2.97 1.06 -13.24
CA CYS A 9 4.12 1.32 -14.11
C CYS A 9 3.66 1.67 -15.53
N LYS A 10 2.70 0.90 -16.08
CA LYS A 10 2.13 1.18 -17.40
C LYS A 10 1.41 2.52 -17.45
N TYR A 11 0.63 2.81 -16.42
CA TYR A 11 -0.04 4.11 -16.29
C TYR A 11 0.96 5.27 -16.25
N ALA A 12 2.03 5.15 -15.46
CA ALA A 12 3.09 6.17 -15.42
C ALA A 12 3.74 6.40 -16.79
N ALA A 13 4.00 5.33 -17.56
CA ALA A 13 4.53 5.45 -18.92
C ALA A 13 3.56 6.20 -19.86
N GLN A 14 2.27 5.91 -19.75
CA GLN A 14 1.21 6.61 -20.51
C GLN A 14 1.11 8.09 -20.14
N MET A 15 1.34 8.42 -18.87
CA MET A 15 1.36 9.79 -18.36
C MET A 15 2.67 10.55 -18.65
N GLY A 16 3.61 9.92 -19.37
CA GLY A 16 4.80 10.59 -19.86
C GLY A 16 6.08 10.37 -19.05
N ALA A 17 6.07 9.49 -18.05
CA ALA A 17 7.30 9.10 -17.38
C ALA A 17 8.27 8.45 -18.39
N THR A 18 9.56 8.82 -18.29
CA THR A 18 10.57 8.44 -19.27
C THR A 18 11.40 7.23 -18.86
N GLU A 19 11.52 6.99 -17.57
CA GLU A 19 12.19 5.82 -17.01
C GLU A 19 11.45 5.34 -15.78
N ILE A 20 11.06 4.07 -15.76
CA ILE A 20 10.23 3.47 -14.72
C ILE A 20 10.85 2.17 -14.25
N LEU A 21 10.97 2.01 -12.94
CA LEU A 21 11.35 0.75 -12.32
C LEU A 21 10.19 0.22 -11.45
N GLY A 22 9.68 -0.95 -11.81
CA GLY A 22 8.76 -1.72 -10.98
C GLY A 22 9.50 -2.81 -10.21
N ILE A 23 9.38 -2.85 -8.90
CA ILE A 23 9.90 -3.95 -8.08
C ILE A 23 8.76 -4.65 -7.36
N ASP A 24 8.85 -5.97 -7.26
CA ASP A 24 7.94 -6.82 -6.50
C ASP A 24 8.68 -8.07 -6.03
N SER A 25 8.37 -8.58 -4.85
CA SER A 25 8.96 -9.80 -4.31
C SER A 25 8.47 -11.06 -5.02
N SER A 26 7.30 -11.00 -5.64
CA SER A 26 6.67 -12.13 -6.34
C SER A 26 7.17 -12.27 -7.77
N GLN A 27 7.92 -13.33 -8.03
CA GLN A 27 8.33 -13.68 -9.40
C GLN A 27 7.14 -13.88 -10.34
N LYS A 28 6.01 -14.41 -9.84
CA LYS A 28 4.78 -14.58 -10.64
C LYS A 28 4.18 -13.24 -11.05
N MET A 29 4.15 -12.26 -10.14
CA MET A 29 3.66 -10.92 -10.42
C MET A 29 4.56 -10.21 -11.43
N ILE A 30 5.87 -10.28 -11.29
CA ILE A 30 6.81 -9.70 -12.26
C ILE A 30 6.67 -10.36 -13.63
N ALA A 31 6.55 -11.68 -13.71
CA ALA A 31 6.31 -12.36 -14.99
C ALA A 31 5.01 -11.86 -15.67
N LYS A 32 3.94 -11.67 -14.89
CA LYS A 32 2.68 -11.11 -15.39
C LYS A 32 2.83 -9.64 -15.79
N ALA A 33 3.56 -8.85 -15.03
CA ALA A 33 3.83 -7.44 -15.36
C ALA A 33 4.57 -7.31 -16.70
N VAL A 34 5.57 -8.14 -16.92
CA VAL A 34 6.31 -8.18 -18.20
C VAL A 34 5.41 -8.61 -19.36
N ALA A 35 4.53 -9.60 -19.15
CA ALA A 35 3.62 -10.08 -20.19
C ALA A 35 2.53 -9.04 -20.56
N ASP A 36 1.91 -8.41 -19.59
CA ASP A 36 0.69 -7.63 -19.79
C ASP A 36 0.96 -6.11 -19.87
N ASN A 37 2.03 -5.63 -19.21
CA ASN A 37 2.27 -4.21 -19.00
C ASN A 37 3.72 -3.78 -19.35
N SER A 38 4.35 -4.43 -20.32
CA SER A 38 5.66 -4.01 -20.80
C SER A 38 5.61 -2.71 -21.60
N ASP A 39 6.72 -1.99 -21.57
CA ASP A 39 6.98 -0.79 -22.35
C ASP A 39 8.50 -0.57 -22.37
N ASP A 40 9.04 0.08 -23.41
CA ASP A 40 10.48 0.34 -23.53
C ASP A 40 11.03 1.18 -22.36
N LYS A 41 10.18 1.95 -21.72
CA LYS A 41 10.51 2.81 -20.58
C LYS A 41 10.45 2.09 -19.23
N ILE A 42 9.94 0.84 -19.20
CA ILE A 42 9.67 0.12 -17.96
C ILE A 42 10.65 -1.02 -17.78
N LYS A 43 11.33 -1.04 -16.65
CA LYS A 43 12.13 -2.17 -16.17
C LYS A 43 11.43 -2.82 -14.99
N TYR A 44 11.35 -4.14 -14.98
CA TYR A 44 10.82 -4.91 -13.86
C TYR A 44 11.92 -5.71 -13.17
N LYS A 45 11.86 -5.80 -11.84
CA LYS A 45 12.83 -6.54 -11.05
C LYS A 45 12.14 -7.31 -9.93
N VAL A 46 12.48 -8.60 -9.78
CA VAL A 46 12.09 -9.38 -8.60
C VAL A 46 12.98 -8.95 -7.44
N CYS A 47 12.40 -8.27 -6.46
CA CYS A 47 13.12 -7.77 -5.27
C CYS A 47 12.11 -7.33 -4.21
N SER A 48 12.37 -7.60 -2.95
CA SER A 48 11.57 -7.04 -1.88
C SER A 48 11.86 -5.55 -1.69
N VAL A 49 10.90 -4.84 -1.11
CA VAL A 49 11.04 -3.40 -0.80
C VAL A 49 12.17 -3.16 0.18
N GLU A 50 12.35 -4.06 1.15
CA GLU A 50 13.39 -3.96 2.17
C GLU A 50 14.80 -4.25 1.65
N GLU A 51 14.94 -5.17 0.69
CA GLU A 51 16.24 -5.60 0.16
C GLU A 51 16.70 -4.75 -1.03
N TYR A 52 15.81 -3.98 -1.64
CA TYR A 52 16.17 -3.13 -2.76
C TYR A 52 17.27 -2.13 -2.35
N ILE A 53 18.30 -2.04 -3.19
CA ILE A 53 19.36 -1.04 -3.03
C ILE A 53 18.90 0.24 -3.71
N TYR A 54 18.46 1.19 -2.91
CA TYR A 54 17.93 2.46 -3.36
C TYR A 54 19.08 3.38 -3.80
N PRO A 55 19.20 3.73 -5.09
CA PRO A 55 20.22 4.69 -5.54
C PRO A 55 19.85 6.07 -5.01
N GLU A 56 20.85 6.82 -4.53
CA GLU A 56 20.63 8.15 -3.98
C GLU A 56 20.21 9.16 -5.06
N ASN A 57 19.32 10.08 -4.70
CA ASN A 57 18.96 11.26 -5.50
C ASN A 57 18.61 10.94 -6.98
N THR A 58 17.82 9.90 -7.19
CA THR A 58 17.60 9.32 -8.53
C THR A 58 16.18 9.52 -9.03
N TYR A 59 15.17 9.36 -8.19
CA TYR A 59 13.77 9.35 -8.61
C TYR A 59 13.07 10.67 -8.33
N ASP A 60 12.21 11.08 -9.25
CA ASP A 60 11.31 12.22 -9.07
C ASP A 60 10.05 11.84 -8.31
N LEU A 61 9.62 10.57 -8.44
CA LEU A 61 8.44 10.03 -7.81
C LEU A 61 8.68 8.57 -7.38
N VAL A 62 8.32 8.26 -6.15
CA VAL A 62 8.19 6.88 -5.66
C VAL A 62 6.72 6.61 -5.35
N VAL A 63 6.19 5.51 -5.87
CA VAL A 63 4.80 5.07 -5.64
C VAL A 63 4.80 3.73 -4.92
N SER A 64 3.95 3.59 -3.91
CA SER A 64 3.69 2.34 -3.20
C SER A 64 2.18 2.20 -2.94
N ASN A 65 1.54 1.22 -3.57
CA ASN A 65 0.11 1.02 -3.42
C ASN A 65 -0.19 -0.33 -2.77
N LEU A 66 -0.78 -0.31 -1.58
CA LEU A 66 -1.17 -1.48 -0.80
C LEU A 66 -0.01 -2.47 -0.54
N VAL A 67 1.14 -1.96 -0.14
CA VAL A 67 2.36 -2.73 0.14
C VAL A 67 2.88 -2.51 1.55
N LEU A 68 2.81 -1.27 2.05
CA LEU A 68 3.49 -0.89 3.29
C LEU A 68 2.94 -1.60 4.54
N HIS A 69 1.72 -2.09 4.50
CA HIS A 69 1.15 -2.92 5.58
C HIS A 69 1.72 -4.36 5.64
N TYR A 70 2.63 -4.72 4.73
CA TYR A 70 3.43 -5.95 4.85
C TYR A 70 4.81 -5.70 5.46
N ILE A 71 5.18 -4.43 5.69
CA ILE A 71 6.52 -4.03 6.13
C ILE A 71 6.56 -3.83 7.64
N GLU A 72 7.42 -4.55 8.33
CA GLU A 72 7.60 -4.43 9.78
C GLU A 72 8.26 -3.10 10.15
N ASN A 73 9.33 -2.73 9.48
CA ASN A 73 10.10 -1.51 9.77
C ASN A 73 9.88 -0.42 8.73
N LEU A 74 8.74 0.27 8.83
CA LEU A 74 8.39 1.40 7.96
C LEU A 74 9.45 2.51 7.99
N ALA A 75 10.03 2.81 9.14
CA ALA A 75 11.01 3.89 9.27
C ALA A 75 12.25 3.65 8.40
N ASN A 76 12.72 2.39 8.31
CA ASN A 76 13.84 2.04 7.45
C ASN A 76 13.50 2.22 5.96
N VAL A 77 12.32 1.79 5.54
CA VAL A 77 11.87 1.97 4.14
C VAL A 77 11.71 3.44 3.82
N TYR A 78 11.09 4.23 4.70
CA TYR A 78 10.92 5.66 4.49
C TYR A 78 12.26 6.40 4.38
N GLN A 79 13.24 6.04 5.20
CA GLN A 79 14.59 6.62 5.10
C GLN A 79 15.22 6.30 3.73
N LYS A 80 15.10 5.07 3.24
CA LYS A 80 15.60 4.67 1.92
C LYS A 80 14.88 5.42 0.80
N VAL A 81 13.56 5.55 0.90
CA VAL A 81 12.76 6.33 -0.06
C VAL A 81 13.15 7.80 -0.04
N TYR A 82 13.34 8.38 1.14
CA TYR A 82 13.78 9.77 1.26
C TYR A 82 15.14 10.02 0.56
N CYS A 83 16.12 9.15 0.79
CA CYS A 83 17.44 9.26 0.20
C CYS A 83 17.44 9.05 -1.33
N THR A 84 16.55 8.22 -1.86
CA THR A 84 16.49 7.94 -3.29
C THR A 84 15.74 9.00 -4.09
N LEU A 85 14.89 9.80 -3.45
CA LEU A 85 14.20 10.91 -4.09
C LEU A 85 15.14 12.08 -4.35
N LYS A 86 14.96 12.72 -5.48
CA LYS A 86 15.58 14.03 -5.78
C LYS A 86 14.98 15.10 -4.88
N VAL A 87 15.68 16.22 -4.75
CA VAL A 87 15.12 17.40 -4.09
C VAL A 87 13.83 17.84 -4.79
N GLY A 88 12.75 17.95 -4.03
CA GLY A 88 11.41 18.23 -4.56
C GLY A 88 10.70 17.01 -5.15
N GLY A 89 11.27 15.82 -5.00
CA GLY A 89 10.60 14.57 -5.39
C GLY A 89 9.51 14.17 -4.41
N HIS A 90 8.58 13.36 -4.86
CA HIS A 90 7.38 12.99 -4.11
C HIS A 90 7.35 11.50 -3.74
N PHE A 91 6.82 11.19 -2.58
CA PHE A 91 6.45 9.84 -2.18
C PHE A 91 4.93 9.74 -2.07
N LEU A 92 4.30 9.02 -2.97
CA LEU A 92 2.88 8.73 -2.95
C LEU A 92 2.65 7.29 -2.51
N PHE A 93 1.87 7.08 -1.47
CA PHE A 93 1.53 5.72 -1.06
C PHE A 93 0.10 5.59 -0.58
N ASN A 94 -0.41 4.37 -0.69
CA ASN A 94 -1.66 3.91 -0.13
C ASN A 94 -1.36 2.72 0.79
N ILE A 95 -1.93 2.72 1.98
CA ILE A 95 -1.74 1.69 3.01
C ILE A 95 -3.10 1.38 3.64
N GLU A 96 -3.30 0.14 4.07
CA GLU A 96 -4.50 -0.19 4.84
C GLU A 96 -4.58 0.64 6.13
N HIS A 97 -5.75 1.21 6.37
CA HIS A 97 -5.96 2.07 7.54
C HIS A 97 -5.81 1.28 8.84
N PRO A 98 -5.25 1.87 9.91
CA PRO A 98 -5.08 1.18 11.19
C PRO A 98 -6.36 0.66 11.83
N THR A 99 -7.51 1.28 11.58
CA THR A 99 -8.80 0.75 12.05
C THR A 99 -9.20 -0.53 11.32
N PHE A 100 -8.72 -0.72 10.08
CA PHE A 100 -8.93 -1.94 9.33
C PHE A 100 -8.03 -3.07 9.86
N THR A 101 -6.74 -2.80 10.06
CA THR A 101 -5.75 -3.80 10.47
C THR A 101 -5.72 -4.08 11.98
N ALA A 102 -6.39 -3.27 12.82
CA ALA A 102 -6.43 -3.48 14.27
C ALA A 102 -7.18 -4.77 14.66
N GLY A 103 -8.26 -5.09 13.95
CA GLY A 103 -9.04 -6.30 14.20
C GLY A 103 -8.29 -7.57 13.79
N VAL A 104 -8.44 -8.63 14.59
CA VAL A 104 -7.75 -9.91 14.33
C VAL A 104 -8.25 -10.57 13.05
N ASN A 105 -9.53 -10.45 12.75
CA ASN A 105 -10.15 -11.15 11.61
C ASN A 105 -10.29 -10.27 10.36
N GLU A 106 -10.08 -8.96 10.49
CA GLU A 106 -10.32 -7.98 9.41
C GLU A 106 -11.69 -8.21 8.73
N ASP A 107 -12.73 -8.43 9.53
CA ASP A 107 -14.08 -8.75 9.07
C ASP A 107 -15.14 -8.10 9.97
N TRP A 108 -16.34 -7.97 9.41
CA TRP A 108 -17.53 -7.46 10.10
C TRP A 108 -18.00 -8.41 11.18
N ILE A 109 -18.62 -7.85 12.22
CA ILE A 109 -19.52 -8.62 13.07
C ILE A 109 -20.91 -8.57 12.43
N TYR A 110 -21.49 -9.73 12.22
CA TYR A 110 -22.78 -9.89 11.54
C TYR A 110 -23.92 -10.09 12.54
N ASP A 111 -25.12 -9.71 12.14
CA ASP A 111 -26.34 -10.01 12.87
C ASP A 111 -26.82 -11.44 12.56
N GLU A 112 -27.95 -11.85 13.16
CA GLU A 112 -28.58 -13.17 12.98
C GLU A 112 -29.06 -13.44 11.54
N ASN A 113 -29.21 -12.40 10.72
CA ASN A 113 -29.61 -12.47 9.32
C ASN A 113 -28.40 -12.39 8.36
N GLY A 114 -27.17 -12.36 8.89
CA GLY A 114 -25.96 -12.26 8.09
C GLY A 114 -25.70 -10.86 7.54
N LYS A 115 -26.29 -9.79 8.12
CA LYS A 115 -25.99 -8.41 7.74
C LYS A 115 -24.85 -7.85 8.59
N PRO A 116 -23.92 -7.06 7.99
CA PRO A 116 -22.88 -6.37 8.71
C PRO A 116 -23.47 -5.44 9.79
N LYS A 117 -23.18 -5.72 11.05
CA LYS A 117 -23.68 -4.97 12.20
C LYS A 117 -22.74 -3.83 12.59
N TYR A 118 -21.49 -4.14 12.82
CA TYR A 118 -20.43 -3.16 13.08
C TYR A 118 -19.06 -3.75 12.75
N TRP A 119 -18.10 -2.86 12.51
CA TRP A 119 -16.70 -3.22 12.33
C TRP A 119 -16.02 -3.20 13.70
N PRO A 120 -15.41 -4.29 14.18
CA PRO A 120 -14.77 -4.33 15.47
C PRO A 120 -13.40 -3.67 15.40
N ILE A 121 -13.12 -2.76 16.31
CA ILE A 121 -11.77 -2.23 16.55
C ILE A 121 -11.33 -2.77 17.90
N ASP A 122 -10.28 -3.57 17.91
CA ASP A 122 -9.67 -4.09 19.14
C ASP A 122 -8.15 -4.16 18.93
N ASN A 123 -7.41 -4.25 20.02
CA ASN A 123 -5.95 -4.40 19.99
C ASN A 123 -5.20 -3.30 19.22
N TYR A 124 -5.76 -2.10 19.07
CA TYR A 124 -5.18 -1.00 18.29
C TYR A 124 -3.75 -0.62 18.70
N TYR A 125 -3.43 -0.69 19.99
CA TYR A 125 -2.09 -0.38 20.48
C TYR A 125 -1.16 -1.59 20.62
N TYR A 126 -1.67 -2.78 20.37
CA TYR A 126 -0.85 -3.99 20.24
C TYR A 126 -0.44 -4.14 18.78
N THR A 127 0.65 -3.50 18.40
CA THR A 127 1.15 -3.46 17.02
C THR A 127 1.96 -4.70 16.66
N GLY A 128 2.23 -4.90 15.37
CA GLY A 128 2.97 -6.03 14.85
C GLY A 128 2.13 -6.99 13.99
N GLU A 129 2.53 -8.22 13.92
CA GLU A 129 1.94 -9.20 13.02
C GLU A 129 0.45 -9.44 13.22
N ARG A 130 -0.26 -9.49 12.09
CA ARG A 130 -1.65 -9.92 11.97
C ARG A 130 -1.72 -10.99 10.91
N GLU A 131 -2.24 -12.14 11.30
CA GLU A 131 -2.54 -13.19 10.35
C GLU A 131 -3.98 -13.04 9.89
N THR A 132 -4.17 -12.88 8.60
CA THR A 132 -5.48 -12.68 7.99
C THR A 132 -5.66 -13.56 6.76
N ASN A 133 -6.91 -13.71 6.32
CA ASN A 133 -7.24 -14.42 5.09
C ASN A 133 -7.52 -13.40 3.99
N PHE A 134 -6.68 -13.36 2.97
CA PHE A 134 -6.87 -12.50 1.82
C PHE A 134 -7.07 -13.35 0.56
N LEU A 135 -8.23 -13.23 -0.07
CA LEU A 135 -8.62 -14.00 -1.26
C LEU A 135 -8.42 -15.52 -1.11
N GLY A 136 -8.74 -16.06 0.07
CA GLY A 136 -8.60 -17.49 0.35
C GLY A 136 -7.17 -17.94 0.65
N GLN A 137 -6.23 -17.01 0.76
CA GLN A 137 -4.85 -17.27 1.13
C GLN A 137 -4.55 -16.67 2.49
N ARG A 138 -3.83 -17.42 3.31
CA ARG A 138 -3.30 -16.92 4.58
C ARG A 138 -2.15 -15.96 4.31
N VAL A 139 -2.26 -14.74 4.79
CA VAL A 139 -1.23 -13.71 4.65
C VAL A 139 -0.90 -13.11 6.02
N ILE A 140 0.35 -12.70 6.16
CA ILE A 140 0.80 -11.98 7.36
C ILE A 140 0.92 -10.51 6.98
N LYS A 141 0.25 -9.66 7.74
CA LYS A 141 0.34 -8.20 7.65
C LYS A 141 0.96 -7.63 8.92
N GLN A 142 1.37 -6.39 8.88
CA GLN A 142 1.88 -5.64 10.01
C GLN A 142 0.89 -4.55 10.39
N HIS A 143 0.31 -4.67 11.56
CA HIS A 143 -0.52 -3.59 12.11
C HIS A 143 0.36 -2.49 12.69
N HIS A 144 0.19 -1.29 12.21
CA HIS A 144 0.81 -0.06 12.71
C HIS A 144 -0.26 0.93 13.13
N THR A 145 -0.03 1.69 14.20
CA THR A 145 -0.88 2.84 14.52
C THR A 145 -0.63 3.99 13.54
N LEU A 146 -1.56 4.94 13.42
CA LEU A 146 -1.32 6.17 12.65
C LEU A 146 -0.03 6.88 13.07
N THR A 147 0.29 6.89 14.36
CA THR A 147 1.54 7.46 14.88
C THR A 147 2.77 6.76 14.29
N GLN A 148 2.72 5.44 14.17
CA GLN A 148 3.83 4.66 13.61
C GLN A 148 3.93 4.76 12.08
N ILE A 149 2.84 5.12 11.41
CA ILE A 149 2.84 5.38 9.96
C ILE A 149 3.38 6.78 9.68
N LEU A 150 2.88 7.81 10.38
CA LEU A 150 3.12 9.21 10.01
C LEU A 150 4.40 9.81 10.62
N ASN A 151 4.66 9.55 11.91
CA ASN A 151 5.80 10.16 12.57
C ASN A 151 7.17 9.78 11.99
N PRO A 152 7.41 8.55 11.51
CA PRO A 152 8.66 8.23 10.84
C PRO A 152 8.89 9.03 9.55
N LEU A 153 7.83 9.33 8.78
CA LEU A 153 7.94 10.22 7.60
C LEU A 153 8.47 11.60 7.99
N ILE A 154 7.85 12.21 9.01
CA ILE A 154 8.25 13.53 9.51
C ILE A 154 9.70 13.49 10.02
N LYS A 155 10.07 12.44 10.76
CA LYS A 155 11.44 12.27 11.27
C LYS A 155 12.49 12.07 10.16
N CYS A 156 12.11 11.44 9.05
CA CYS A 156 12.99 11.31 7.87
C CYS A 156 13.17 12.63 7.11
N GLY A 157 12.33 13.64 7.35
CA GLY A 157 12.39 14.94 6.68
C GLY A 157 11.33 15.15 5.60
N PHE A 158 10.39 14.23 5.43
CA PHE A 158 9.25 14.46 4.52
C PHE A 158 8.33 15.56 5.04
N GLN A 159 7.86 16.38 4.12
CA GLN A 159 6.71 17.26 4.35
C GLN A 159 5.45 16.52 3.87
N ILE A 160 4.49 16.33 4.75
CA ILE A 160 3.20 15.72 4.39
C ILE A 160 2.35 16.78 3.73
N GLU A 161 2.05 16.60 2.46
CA GLU A 161 1.25 17.55 1.67
C GLU A 161 -0.24 17.28 1.78
N ALA A 162 -0.64 16.01 1.83
CA ALA A 162 -2.03 15.59 1.98
C ALA A 162 -2.12 14.21 2.65
N ILE A 163 -3.22 14.01 3.35
CA ILE A 163 -3.67 12.69 3.83
C ILE A 163 -5.14 12.58 3.41
N GLU A 164 -5.48 11.48 2.77
CA GLU A 164 -6.83 11.19 2.33
C GLU A 164 -7.22 9.77 2.78
N GLU A 165 -8.33 9.67 3.50
CA GLU A 165 -8.96 8.39 3.79
C GLU A 165 -9.91 8.09 2.63
N ALA A 166 -9.53 7.10 1.80
CA ALA A 166 -10.25 6.79 0.58
C ALA A 166 -11.67 6.27 0.88
N MET A 167 -12.65 6.90 0.26
CA MET A 167 -14.05 6.47 0.29
C MET A 167 -14.40 5.69 -0.98
N PRO A 168 -15.39 4.78 -0.94
CA PRO A 168 -15.93 4.18 -2.14
C PRO A 168 -16.37 5.24 -3.17
N PRO A 169 -16.00 5.09 -4.45
CA PRO A 169 -16.41 6.02 -5.49
C PRO A 169 -17.93 6.06 -5.65
N ALA A 170 -18.46 7.24 -5.95
CA ALA A 170 -19.91 7.46 -6.06
C ALA A 170 -20.59 6.56 -7.12
N ASP A 171 -19.89 6.25 -8.19
CA ASP A 171 -20.35 5.37 -9.28
C ASP A 171 -20.35 3.89 -8.92
N MET A 172 -19.73 3.52 -7.82
CA MET A 172 -19.71 2.13 -7.30
C MET A 172 -20.74 1.89 -6.19
N MET A 173 -21.45 2.91 -5.71
CA MET A 173 -22.35 2.81 -4.55
C MET A 173 -23.52 1.83 -4.75
N ASP A 174 -23.91 1.56 -6.00
CA ASP A 174 -24.96 0.58 -6.34
C ASP A 174 -24.45 -0.87 -6.33
N MET A 175 -23.13 -1.07 -6.18
CA MET A 175 -22.57 -2.42 -6.09
C MET A 175 -22.81 -3.02 -4.70
N PRO A 176 -23.07 -4.36 -4.62
CA PRO A 176 -23.27 -5.03 -3.35
C PRO A 176 -22.10 -4.79 -2.37
N GLY A 177 -22.41 -4.38 -1.14
CA GLY A 177 -21.43 -4.17 -0.08
C GLY A 177 -20.80 -2.76 -0.03
N MET A 178 -20.90 -1.94 -1.10
CA MET A 178 -20.28 -0.62 -1.11
C MET A 178 -20.84 0.33 -0.05
N CYS A 179 -22.14 0.24 0.26
CA CYS A 179 -22.72 1.02 1.35
C CYS A 179 -22.12 0.67 2.73
N ASP A 180 -21.70 -0.57 2.92
CA ASP A 180 -21.04 -0.98 4.16
C ASP A 180 -19.59 -0.46 4.21
N GLU A 181 -18.90 -0.35 3.09
CA GLU A 181 -17.56 0.24 3.01
C GLU A 181 -17.52 1.72 3.44
N MET A 182 -18.63 2.46 3.31
CA MET A 182 -18.77 3.83 3.83
C MET A 182 -18.78 3.93 5.37
N ARG A 183 -18.87 2.80 6.07
CA ARG A 183 -19.03 2.78 7.53
C ARG A 183 -17.71 2.72 8.29
N ARG A 184 -16.61 2.55 7.58
CA ARG A 184 -15.26 2.50 8.15
C ARG A 184 -14.20 2.94 7.13
N PRO A 185 -13.09 3.54 7.53
CA PRO A 185 -11.95 3.70 6.65
C PRO A 185 -11.30 2.34 6.38
N MET A 186 -10.85 2.13 5.15
CA MET A 186 -10.16 0.92 4.72
C MET A 186 -8.71 1.22 4.30
N MET A 187 -8.49 2.39 3.73
CA MET A 187 -7.21 2.88 3.24
C MET A 187 -7.03 4.34 3.61
#